data_6cdd0345848bb6d98ee6252b8f69a5a0
#
_entry.id   6cdd0345848bb6d98ee6252b8f69a5a0
#
_cell.length_a   1.000
_cell.length_b   1.000
_cell.length_c   1.000
_cell.angle_alpha   90.00
_cell.angle_beta   90.00
_cell.angle_gamma   90.00
#
_symmetry.space_group_name_H-M   'P 1'
#
loop_
_entity.id
_entity.type
_entity.pdbx_description
1 polymer ?
#
loop_
_entity_poly.entity_id
_entity_poly.type
_entity_poly.pdbx_seq_one_letter_code
_entity_poly.pdbx_strand_id
1 'polypeptide(L)'
;ESYQKVMHDFASHLINRYGMDVVETWYFELWKDDRLNMQDENGWYFDCFEIGYHALKRISEKIKVGGAGIALGYDTHQYHRLIRNWKKRQVHPDFLTVYSYSYLLLQQDGVYFGKRSLDSNFTKNQLDIFKEVLKEEEFEPAELHITEWNFTISNRNCINDSCAQGAYVMKTCIESVGNVDMMGFWHGSDLHSEFYDTDGVLYGE
;
A
#
# COMPACT_ATOMS: atom_id res chain seq x y z
N GLU A 1 8.94 18.42 15.49
CA GLU A 1 10.06 17.99 16.38
C GLU A 1 9.76 16.65 17.06
N SER A 2 8.54 16.43 17.57
CA SER A 2 8.18 15.19 18.27
C SER A 2 8.15 13.96 17.33
N TYR A 3 7.60 14.08 16.11
CA TYR A 3 7.51 12.95 15.18
C TYR A 3 8.88 12.50 14.66
N GLN A 4 9.74 13.45 14.29
CA GLN A 4 11.13 13.15 13.92
C GLN A 4 11.88 12.40 15.03
N LYS A 5 11.69 12.81 16.28
CA LYS A 5 12.30 12.15 17.43
C LYS A 5 11.76 10.72 17.58
N VAL A 6 10.46 10.52 17.46
CA VAL A 6 9.85 9.18 17.53
C VAL A 6 10.43 8.26 16.46
N MET A 7 10.53 8.71 15.22
CA MET A 7 11.10 7.91 14.12
C MET A 7 12.57 7.56 14.37
N HIS A 8 13.35 8.52 14.85
CA HIS A 8 14.74 8.28 15.20
C HIS A 8 14.88 7.28 16.36
N ASP A 9 14.13 7.47 17.45
CA ASP A 9 14.20 6.61 18.64
C ASP A 9 13.73 5.18 18.30
N PHE A 10 12.68 5.04 17.46
CA PHE A 10 12.19 3.76 16.96
C PHE A 10 13.27 3.02 16.17
N ALA A 11 13.88 3.67 15.19
CA ALA A 11 14.94 3.04 14.39
C ALA A 11 16.17 2.72 15.24
N SER A 12 16.55 3.60 16.15
CA SER A 12 17.65 3.35 17.09
C SER A 12 17.36 2.15 18.00
N HIS A 13 16.12 1.99 18.47
CA HIS A 13 15.70 0.81 19.23
C HIS A 13 15.85 -0.48 18.43
N LEU A 14 15.41 -0.49 17.16
CA LEU A 14 15.53 -1.65 16.28
C LEU A 14 16.99 -2.02 16.02
N ILE A 15 17.83 -1.02 15.75
CA ILE A 15 19.26 -1.22 15.54
C ILE A 15 19.95 -1.78 16.79
N ASN A 16 19.64 -1.24 17.95
CA ASN A 16 20.19 -1.74 19.21
C ASN A 16 19.78 -3.18 19.50
N ARG A 17 18.60 -3.59 19.04
CA ARG A 17 18.07 -4.93 19.27
C ARG A 17 18.54 -5.96 18.26
N TYR A 18 18.63 -5.60 16.99
CA TYR A 18 18.85 -6.55 15.88
C TYR A 18 20.18 -6.36 15.17
N GLY A 19 20.83 -5.24 15.35
CA GLY A 19 22.04 -4.84 14.60
C GLY A 19 21.73 -4.01 13.37
N MET A 20 22.69 -3.15 12.99
CA MET A 20 22.55 -2.27 11.82
C MET A 20 22.45 -3.07 10.53
N ASP A 21 23.30 -4.07 10.36
CA ASP A 21 23.39 -4.93 9.20
C ASP A 21 22.06 -5.67 8.92
N VAL A 22 21.32 -6.03 9.96
CA VAL A 22 19.98 -6.63 9.84
C VAL A 22 18.95 -5.58 9.47
N VAL A 23 18.91 -4.44 10.19
CA VAL A 23 17.92 -3.40 9.99
C VAL A 23 18.04 -2.74 8.60
N GLU A 24 19.24 -2.62 8.05
CA GLU A 24 19.46 -2.14 6.68
C GLU A 24 18.85 -3.04 5.58
N THR A 25 18.48 -4.27 5.91
CA THR A 25 17.77 -5.17 4.98
C THR A 25 16.27 -5.01 5.02
N TRP A 26 15.74 -4.26 5.98
CA TRP A 26 14.31 -4.10 6.16
C TRP A 26 13.74 -2.97 5.32
N TYR A 27 12.41 -3.09 5.06
CA TYR A 27 11.62 -2.10 4.35
C TYR A 27 10.76 -1.33 5.35
N PHE A 28 10.89 -0.01 5.37
CA PHE A 28 10.10 0.87 6.22
C PHE A 28 9.05 1.57 5.35
N GLU A 29 7.84 1.07 5.42
CA GLU A 29 6.72 1.68 4.70
C GLU A 29 6.08 2.78 5.55
N LEU A 30 6.09 3.99 5.03
CA LEU A 30 5.34 5.11 5.57
C LEU A 30 3.96 5.15 4.88
N TRP A 31 3.03 4.39 5.46
CA TRP A 31 1.69 4.18 4.92
C TRP A 31 0.85 5.45 5.01
N LYS A 32 0.03 5.70 3.98
CA LYS A 32 -1.01 6.71 4.09
C LYS A 32 -2.10 6.24 5.07
N ASP A 33 -2.54 7.12 5.91
CA ASP A 33 -3.77 6.94 6.67
C ASP A 33 -4.87 7.79 6.00
N ASP A 34 -6.08 7.27 5.90
CA ASP A 34 -7.22 8.02 5.30
C ASP A 34 -7.52 9.31 6.07
N ARG A 35 -7.10 9.40 7.34
CA ARG A 35 -7.15 10.60 8.16
C ARG A 35 -6.06 11.62 7.78
N LEU A 36 -4.98 11.17 7.13
CA LEU A 36 -3.93 12.02 6.60
C LEU A 36 -4.36 12.46 5.21
N ASN A 37 -4.89 13.66 5.11
CA ASN A 37 -5.45 14.16 3.87
C ASN A 37 -4.42 14.27 2.75
N MET A 38 -4.37 13.26 1.88
CA MET A 38 -3.55 13.30 0.66
C MET A 38 -4.16 14.16 -0.45
N GLN A 39 -5.40 14.61 -0.29
CA GLN A 39 -6.07 15.45 -1.29
C GLN A 39 -5.58 16.90 -1.24
N ASP A 40 -5.00 17.31 -0.14
CA ASP A 40 -4.35 18.61 -0.02
C ASP A 40 -2.86 18.48 -0.35
N GLU A 41 -2.33 19.38 -1.22
CA GLU A 41 -0.89 19.46 -1.53
C GLU A 41 -0.03 19.73 -0.28
N ASN A 42 -0.62 20.30 0.74
CA ASN A 42 -0.01 20.57 2.04
C ASN A 42 -0.45 19.54 3.10
N GLY A 43 -0.99 18.40 2.68
CA GLY A 43 -1.53 17.40 3.58
C GLY A 43 -0.49 16.80 4.52
N TRP A 44 -0.93 16.44 5.71
CA TRP A 44 -0.10 15.86 6.77
C TRP A 44 0.69 14.63 6.34
N TYR A 45 0.17 13.86 5.39
CA TYR A 45 0.88 12.69 4.89
C TYR A 45 2.25 13.05 4.33
N PHE A 46 2.31 14.07 3.47
CA PHE A 46 3.57 14.45 2.82
C PHE A 46 4.58 15.02 3.81
N ASP A 47 4.14 15.78 4.80
CA ASP A 47 5.00 16.28 5.85
C ASP A 47 5.53 15.15 6.74
N CYS A 48 4.66 14.21 7.12
CA CYS A 48 5.06 13.03 7.88
C CYS A 48 6.03 12.14 7.08
N PHE A 49 5.74 11.95 5.77
CA PHE A 49 6.62 11.16 4.92
C PHE A 49 8.02 11.77 4.83
N GLU A 50 8.10 13.06 4.52
CA GLU A 50 9.38 13.78 4.42
C GLU A 50 10.18 13.72 5.72
N ILE A 51 9.53 14.00 6.85
CA ILE A 51 10.18 13.95 8.17
C ILE A 51 10.66 12.53 8.50
N GLY A 52 9.80 11.52 8.30
CA GLY A 52 10.14 10.12 8.56
C GLY A 52 11.25 9.60 7.65
N TYR A 53 11.15 9.90 6.35
CA TYR A 53 12.17 9.57 5.36
C TYR A 53 13.54 10.10 5.76
N HIS A 54 13.64 11.40 6.01
CA HIS A 54 14.91 11.99 6.42
C HIS A 54 15.40 11.54 7.79
N ALA A 55 14.50 11.24 8.73
CA ALA A 55 14.88 10.71 10.03
C ALA A 55 15.57 9.34 9.90
N LEU A 56 15.03 8.46 9.07
CA LEU A 56 15.57 7.12 8.81
C LEU A 56 16.86 7.18 7.98
N LYS A 57 16.86 7.96 6.90
CA LYS A 57 18.04 8.11 6.02
C LYS A 57 19.24 8.74 6.71
N ARG A 58 19.05 9.61 7.70
CA ARG A 58 20.16 10.14 8.53
C ARG A 58 20.83 9.10 9.39
N ILE A 59 20.15 8.01 9.72
CA ILE A 59 20.74 6.92 10.50
C ILE A 59 21.60 6.05 9.56
N SER A 60 21.07 5.66 8.42
CA SER A 60 21.78 5.00 7.33
C SER A 60 21.07 5.23 6.00
N GLU A 61 21.83 5.64 4.98
CA GLU A 61 21.33 5.77 3.61
C GLU A 61 20.87 4.43 3.00
N LYS A 62 21.31 3.30 3.57
CA LYS A 62 20.92 1.96 3.10
C LYS A 62 19.56 1.52 3.61
N ILE A 63 19.02 2.15 4.67
CA ILE A 63 17.66 1.84 5.13
C ILE A 63 16.68 2.15 4.01
N LYS A 64 15.87 1.16 3.64
CA LYS A 64 14.88 1.31 2.58
C LYS A 64 13.61 1.95 3.14
N VAL A 65 13.24 3.10 2.60
CA VAL A 65 12.05 3.88 3.02
C VAL A 65 11.16 4.12 1.82
N GLY A 66 9.91 3.76 1.93
CA GLY A 66 8.93 3.89 0.84
C GLY A 66 7.49 4.05 1.34
N GLY A 67 6.58 3.98 0.43
CA GLY A 67 5.13 4.14 0.64
C GLY A 67 4.43 4.38 -0.72
N ALA A 68 3.24 4.86 -0.79
CA ALA A 68 2.37 5.36 0.27
C ALA A 68 1.24 4.37 0.69
N GLY A 69 1.17 3.20 0.09
CA GLY A 69 0.04 2.30 0.26
C GLY A 69 -1.23 2.86 -0.36
N ILE A 70 -1.21 3.23 -1.63
CA ILE A 70 -2.39 3.77 -2.33
C ILE A 70 -3.15 2.67 -3.06
N ALA A 71 -4.48 2.80 -3.10
CA ALA A 71 -5.32 1.88 -3.85
C ALA A 71 -5.04 1.96 -5.34
N LEU A 72 -4.82 0.81 -5.98
CA LEU A 72 -4.90 0.72 -7.44
C LEU A 72 -6.33 0.95 -7.91
N GLY A 73 -6.50 1.79 -8.92
CA GLY A 73 -7.80 2.15 -9.48
C GLY A 73 -7.68 2.92 -10.78
N TYR A 74 -8.81 3.32 -11.36
CA TYR A 74 -8.86 4.05 -12.63
C TYR A 74 -8.64 5.56 -12.48
N ASP A 75 -8.69 6.10 -11.26
CA ASP A 75 -8.39 7.51 -11.00
C ASP A 75 -6.89 7.71 -10.85
N THR A 76 -6.28 8.25 -11.91
CA THR A 76 -4.83 8.50 -11.94
C THR A 76 -4.42 9.79 -11.25
N HIS A 77 -5.35 10.69 -10.92
CA HIS A 77 -5.04 11.98 -10.32
C HIS A 77 -4.29 11.84 -9.00
N GLN A 78 -4.63 10.85 -8.18
CA GLN A 78 -3.95 10.58 -6.92
C GLN A 78 -2.50 10.14 -7.14
N TYR A 79 -2.21 9.40 -8.22
CA TYR A 79 -0.85 8.94 -8.53
C TYR A 79 0.05 10.11 -8.95
N HIS A 80 -0.44 10.93 -9.89
CA HIS A 80 0.27 12.15 -10.30
C HIS A 80 0.53 13.07 -9.12
N ARG A 81 -0.46 13.28 -8.26
CA ARG A 81 -0.33 14.12 -7.07
C ARG A 81 0.74 13.59 -6.13
N LEU A 82 0.73 12.29 -5.84
CA LEU A 82 1.72 11.64 -4.97
C LEU A 82 3.13 11.90 -5.48
N ILE A 83 3.38 11.55 -6.75
CA ILE A 83 4.70 11.65 -7.35
C ILE A 83 5.18 13.11 -7.41
N ARG A 84 4.33 14.03 -7.85
CA ARG A 84 4.66 15.46 -7.92
C ARG A 84 4.98 16.07 -6.56
N ASN A 85 4.27 15.64 -5.51
CA ASN A 85 4.58 16.10 -4.15
C ASN A 85 5.94 15.60 -3.67
N TRP A 86 6.28 14.34 -3.88
CA TRP A 86 7.60 13.83 -3.55
C TRP A 86 8.70 14.54 -4.34
N LYS A 87 8.52 14.75 -5.65
CA LYS A 87 9.47 15.50 -6.48
C LYS A 87 9.65 16.93 -5.98
N LYS A 88 8.56 17.65 -5.68
CA LYS A 88 8.58 19.03 -5.14
C LYS A 88 9.35 19.11 -3.82
N ARG A 89 9.27 18.08 -2.99
CA ARG A 89 9.94 17.98 -1.68
C ARG A 89 11.36 17.41 -1.78
N GLN A 90 11.80 17.05 -2.99
CA GLN A 90 13.09 16.40 -3.23
C GLN A 90 13.26 15.11 -2.41
N VAL A 91 12.17 14.38 -2.24
CA VAL A 91 12.14 13.05 -1.61
C VAL A 91 12.02 11.99 -2.70
N HIS A 92 12.88 10.99 -2.66
CA HIS A 92 12.85 9.88 -3.60
C HIS A 92 12.75 8.55 -2.82
N PRO A 93 11.54 8.01 -2.64
CA PRO A 93 11.34 6.72 -1.99
C PRO A 93 12.13 5.60 -2.67
N ASP A 94 12.72 4.70 -1.88
CA ASP A 94 13.44 3.54 -2.40
C ASP A 94 12.50 2.52 -3.04
N PHE A 95 11.24 2.47 -2.58
CA PHE A 95 10.21 1.61 -3.14
C PHE A 95 8.84 2.29 -3.05
N LEU A 96 7.96 1.91 -3.95
CA LEU A 96 6.56 2.32 -3.92
C LEU A 96 5.68 1.18 -3.45
N THR A 97 4.62 1.51 -2.72
CA THR A 97 3.64 0.55 -2.27
C THR A 97 2.25 0.90 -2.76
N VAL A 98 1.54 -0.12 -3.20
CA VAL A 98 0.14 -0.05 -3.63
C VAL A 98 -0.64 -1.19 -3.00
N TYR A 99 -1.97 -1.09 -2.96
CA TYR A 99 -2.83 -2.21 -2.66
C TYR A 99 -3.90 -2.41 -3.73
N SER A 100 -4.34 -3.64 -3.91
CA SER A 100 -5.23 -4.02 -5.00
C SER A 100 -6.37 -4.91 -4.53
N TYR A 101 -7.57 -4.38 -4.63
CA TYR A 101 -8.81 -5.14 -4.53
C TYR A 101 -9.64 -4.90 -5.78
N SER A 102 -10.19 -5.94 -6.38
CA SER A 102 -10.98 -5.83 -7.62
C SER A 102 -12.34 -5.16 -7.41
N TYR A 103 -12.32 -3.97 -6.81
CA TYR A 103 -13.52 -3.19 -6.50
C TYR A 103 -13.38 -1.75 -7.01
N LEU A 104 -14.50 -1.19 -7.43
CA LEU A 104 -14.66 0.20 -7.79
C LEU A 104 -15.38 0.92 -6.65
N LEU A 105 -14.81 2.01 -6.17
CA LEU A 105 -15.49 2.90 -5.25
C LEU A 105 -16.47 3.76 -6.05
N LEU A 106 -17.75 3.65 -5.71
CA LEU A 106 -18.82 4.40 -6.33
C LEU A 106 -19.50 5.28 -5.28
N GLN A 107 -20.07 6.38 -5.72
CA GLN A 107 -20.89 7.26 -4.89
C GLN A 107 -22.27 7.42 -5.51
N GLN A 108 -23.31 7.21 -4.71
CA GLN A 108 -24.69 7.48 -5.08
C GLN A 108 -25.40 8.12 -3.90
N ASP A 109 -26.08 9.25 -4.15
CA ASP A 109 -26.84 10.01 -3.14
C ASP A 109 -26.03 10.33 -1.86
N GLY A 110 -24.74 10.61 -2.02
CA GLY A 110 -23.83 10.92 -0.91
C GLY A 110 -23.29 9.68 -0.16
N VAL A 111 -23.73 8.50 -0.52
CA VAL A 111 -23.26 7.23 0.08
C VAL A 111 -22.19 6.60 -0.79
N TYR A 112 -21.06 6.22 -0.17
CA TYR A 112 -20.00 5.47 -0.83
C TYR A 112 -20.25 3.97 -0.68
N PHE A 113 -20.03 3.23 -1.76
CA PHE A 113 -20.11 1.79 -1.76
C PHE A 113 -19.10 1.18 -2.73
N GLY A 114 -18.60 -0.01 -2.39
CA GLY A 114 -17.74 -0.81 -3.24
C GLY A 114 -18.55 -1.66 -4.21
N LYS A 115 -18.27 -1.55 -5.50
CA LYS A 115 -18.80 -2.45 -6.51
C LYS A 115 -17.67 -3.30 -7.08
N ARG A 116 -17.86 -4.61 -7.09
CA ARG A 116 -16.87 -5.52 -7.67
C ARG A 116 -16.67 -5.21 -9.15
N SER A 117 -15.42 -5.13 -9.56
CA SER A 117 -15.04 -5.02 -10.96
C SER A 117 -15.34 -6.32 -11.69
N LEU A 118 -15.79 -6.21 -12.93
CA LEU A 118 -15.92 -7.34 -13.86
C LEU A 118 -14.64 -7.61 -14.65
N ASP A 119 -13.62 -6.76 -14.46
CA ASP A 119 -12.32 -6.93 -15.10
C ASP A 119 -11.55 -8.07 -14.44
N SER A 120 -11.44 -9.19 -15.13
CA SER A 120 -10.66 -10.35 -14.64
C SER A 120 -9.15 -10.10 -14.60
N ASN A 121 -8.67 -9.04 -15.24
CA ASN A 121 -7.26 -8.61 -15.25
C ASN A 121 -7.05 -7.35 -14.40
N PHE A 122 -7.94 -7.06 -13.47
CA PHE A 122 -7.98 -5.81 -12.74
C PHE A 122 -6.60 -5.39 -12.20
N THR A 123 -5.97 -6.22 -11.40
CA THR A 123 -4.67 -5.90 -10.80
C THR A 123 -3.61 -5.58 -11.86
N LYS A 124 -3.52 -6.42 -12.90
CA LYS A 124 -2.58 -6.21 -14.01
C LYS A 124 -2.85 -4.89 -14.74
N ASN A 125 -4.10 -4.65 -15.15
CA ASN A 125 -4.47 -3.45 -15.89
C ASN A 125 -4.23 -2.18 -15.06
N GLN A 126 -4.49 -2.21 -13.75
CA GLN A 126 -4.24 -1.08 -12.87
C GLN A 126 -2.74 -0.85 -12.62
N LEU A 127 -1.94 -1.91 -12.53
CA LEU A 127 -0.49 -1.79 -12.48
C LEU A 127 0.07 -1.15 -13.76
N ASP A 128 -0.43 -1.56 -14.92
CA ASP A 128 0.00 -0.99 -16.20
C ASP A 128 -0.32 0.53 -16.24
N ILE A 129 -1.52 0.93 -15.81
CA ILE A 129 -1.90 2.35 -15.69
C ILE A 129 -0.97 3.09 -14.71
N PHE A 130 -0.70 2.51 -13.55
CA PHE A 130 0.19 3.14 -12.57
C PHE A 130 1.61 3.32 -13.11
N LYS A 131 2.13 2.31 -13.82
CA LYS A 131 3.45 2.39 -14.46
C LYS A 131 3.52 3.44 -15.57
N GLU A 132 2.44 3.63 -16.34
CA GLU A 132 2.38 4.72 -17.32
C GLU A 132 2.46 6.08 -16.63
N VAL A 133 1.77 6.27 -15.50
CA VAL A 133 1.89 7.52 -14.72
C VAL A 133 3.31 7.74 -14.21
N LEU A 134 3.96 6.69 -13.69
CA LEU A 134 5.37 6.80 -13.26
C LEU A 134 6.27 7.26 -14.41
N LYS A 135 6.05 6.70 -15.60
CA LYS A 135 6.79 7.08 -16.80
C LYS A 135 6.50 8.51 -17.25
N GLU A 136 5.22 8.93 -17.25
CA GLU A 136 4.82 10.31 -17.56
C GLU A 136 5.43 11.33 -16.59
N GLU A 137 5.53 10.96 -15.34
CA GLU A 137 6.15 11.79 -14.29
C GLU A 137 7.68 11.66 -14.23
N GLU A 138 8.30 10.86 -15.11
CA GLU A 138 9.74 10.59 -15.08
C GLU A 138 10.22 10.19 -13.67
N PHE A 139 9.52 9.24 -13.06
CA PHE A 139 9.78 8.75 -11.72
C PHE A 139 10.04 7.24 -11.74
N GLU A 140 11.26 6.85 -11.43
CA GLU A 140 11.68 5.44 -11.45
C GLU A 140 12.00 4.98 -10.02
N PRO A 141 11.07 4.34 -9.32
CA PRO A 141 11.36 3.71 -8.03
C PRO A 141 12.29 2.50 -8.25
N ALA A 142 13.11 2.18 -7.25
CA ALA A 142 13.92 0.98 -7.30
C ALA A 142 13.06 -0.30 -7.28
N GLU A 143 11.97 -0.29 -6.51
CA GLU A 143 11.08 -1.44 -6.34
C GLU A 143 9.60 -0.99 -6.30
N LEU A 144 8.70 -1.88 -6.73
CA LEU A 144 7.24 -1.71 -6.65
C LEU A 144 6.62 -2.90 -5.90
N HIS A 145 5.94 -2.62 -4.80
CA HIS A 145 5.33 -3.63 -3.95
C HIS A 145 3.80 -3.52 -3.93
N ILE A 146 3.10 -4.65 -4.02
CA ILE A 146 1.69 -4.73 -3.65
C ILE A 146 1.64 -5.26 -2.22
N THR A 147 1.52 -4.36 -1.26
CA THR A 147 1.60 -4.71 0.16
C THR A 147 0.32 -5.29 0.72
N GLU A 148 -0.79 -5.15 -0.01
CA GLU A 148 -2.08 -5.71 0.36
C GLU A 148 -2.92 -5.99 -0.89
N TRP A 149 -3.43 -7.21 -1.05
CA TRP A 149 -4.31 -7.55 -2.15
C TRP A 149 -5.17 -8.78 -1.86
N ASN A 150 -6.36 -8.79 -2.43
CA ASN A 150 -7.26 -9.93 -2.43
C ASN A 150 -8.29 -9.79 -3.55
N PHE A 151 -9.02 -10.86 -3.83
CA PHE A 151 -10.16 -10.88 -4.74
C PHE A 151 -11.38 -10.17 -4.15
N THR A 152 -11.52 -10.18 -2.83
CA THR A 152 -12.60 -9.53 -2.08
C THR A 152 -12.03 -8.57 -1.04
N ILE A 153 -12.82 -7.58 -0.64
CA ILE A 153 -12.49 -6.64 0.43
C ILE A 153 -13.05 -7.07 1.79
N SER A 154 -13.81 -8.16 1.83
CA SER A 154 -14.44 -8.67 3.04
C SER A 154 -14.10 -10.13 3.27
N ASN A 155 -13.73 -10.44 4.49
CA ASN A 155 -13.50 -11.80 4.93
C ASN A 155 -14.80 -12.62 4.98
N ARG A 156 -15.95 -11.98 5.00
CA ARG A 156 -17.28 -12.62 5.03
C ARG A 156 -17.82 -12.98 3.64
N ASN A 157 -17.05 -12.79 2.61
CA ASN A 157 -17.50 -13.11 1.27
C ASN A 157 -17.27 -14.59 0.97
N CYS A 158 -18.34 -15.35 0.76
CA CYS A 158 -18.28 -16.79 0.49
C CYS A 158 -17.44 -17.18 -0.73
N ILE A 159 -17.05 -16.23 -1.57
CA ILE A 159 -16.16 -16.49 -2.70
C ILE A 159 -14.73 -16.82 -2.23
N ASN A 160 -14.35 -16.38 -1.01
CA ASN A 160 -13.03 -16.64 -0.45
C ASN A 160 -12.75 -18.14 -0.33
N ASP A 161 -13.77 -18.94 -0.04
CA ASP A 161 -13.67 -20.41 0.08
C ASP A 161 -13.95 -21.15 -1.23
N SER A 162 -13.95 -20.45 -2.34
CA SER A 162 -14.30 -21.02 -3.63
C SER A 162 -13.11 -21.26 -4.55
N CYS A 163 -13.29 -22.15 -5.54
CA CYS A 163 -12.32 -22.32 -6.64
C CYS A 163 -12.06 -21.04 -7.41
N ALA A 164 -13.00 -20.09 -7.41
CA ALA A 164 -12.83 -18.81 -8.06
C ALA A 164 -11.74 -17.95 -7.36
N GLN A 165 -11.69 -17.99 -6.04
CA GLN A 165 -10.62 -17.35 -5.26
C GLN A 165 -9.26 -17.96 -5.60
N GLY A 166 -9.16 -19.31 -5.57
CA GLY A 166 -7.91 -19.97 -5.92
C GLY A 166 -7.43 -19.67 -7.34
N ALA A 167 -8.35 -19.66 -8.30
CA ALA A 167 -8.03 -19.29 -9.68
C ALA A 167 -7.57 -17.82 -9.82
N TYR A 168 -8.22 -16.90 -9.10
CA TYR A 168 -7.83 -15.50 -9.07
C TYR A 168 -6.43 -15.32 -8.47
N VAL A 169 -6.14 -15.97 -7.34
CA VAL A 169 -4.84 -15.91 -6.69
C VAL A 169 -3.74 -16.38 -7.63
N MET A 170 -3.90 -17.57 -8.22
CA MET A 170 -2.92 -18.12 -9.16
C MET A 170 -2.70 -17.21 -10.36
N LYS A 171 -3.78 -16.73 -10.96
CA LYS A 171 -3.73 -15.82 -12.11
C LYS A 171 -2.98 -14.52 -11.76
N THR A 172 -3.36 -13.88 -10.66
CA THR A 172 -2.75 -12.61 -10.23
C THR A 172 -1.26 -12.79 -9.93
N CYS A 173 -0.87 -13.88 -9.26
CA CYS A 173 0.54 -14.17 -9.02
C CYS A 173 1.32 -14.33 -10.34
N ILE A 174 0.78 -15.09 -11.31
CA ILE A 174 1.45 -15.31 -12.60
C ILE A 174 1.59 -14.00 -13.38
N GLU A 175 0.54 -13.18 -13.43
CA GLU A 175 0.55 -11.89 -14.14
C GLU A 175 1.45 -10.84 -13.49
N SER A 176 1.75 -11.00 -12.20
CA SER A 176 2.59 -10.08 -11.44
C SER A 176 4.08 -10.41 -11.53
N VAL A 177 4.44 -11.60 -12.02
CA VAL A 177 5.86 -11.98 -12.21
C VAL A 177 6.57 -10.99 -13.14
N GLY A 178 7.65 -10.38 -12.65
CA GLY A 178 8.40 -9.36 -13.38
C GLY A 178 7.70 -8.00 -13.50
N ASN A 179 6.53 -7.85 -12.90
CA ASN A 179 5.80 -6.58 -12.85
C ASN A 179 5.89 -5.88 -11.50
N VAL A 180 6.06 -6.64 -10.43
CA VAL A 180 6.25 -6.16 -9.07
C VAL A 180 7.33 -6.98 -8.37
N ASP A 181 7.94 -6.42 -7.33
CA ASP A 181 9.03 -7.03 -6.59
C ASP A 181 8.55 -7.81 -5.36
N MET A 182 7.39 -7.43 -4.81
CA MET A 182 6.78 -8.09 -3.64
C MET A 182 5.27 -8.05 -3.73
N MET A 183 4.62 -9.11 -3.21
CA MET A 183 3.16 -9.18 -3.05
C MET A 183 2.80 -9.73 -1.67
N GLY A 184 1.99 -8.98 -0.93
CA GLY A 184 1.42 -9.39 0.36
C GLY A 184 -0.06 -9.72 0.23
N PHE A 185 -0.43 -11.01 0.30
CA PHE A 185 -1.83 -11.42 0.26
C PHE A 185 -2.55 -11.05 1.56
N TRP A 186 -3.68 -10.40 1.46
CA TRP A 186 -4.52 -10.02 2.59
C TRP A 186 -5.73 -10.95 2.67
N HIS A 187 -5.77 -11.88 3.64
CA HIS A 187 -4.65 -12.21 4.49
C HIS A 187 -4.67 -13.71 4.85
N GLY A 188 -3.66 -14.18 5.53
CA GLY A 188 -3.47 -15.61 5.77
C GLY A 188 -4.23 -16.19 6.96
N SER A 189 -5.17 -15.45 7.57
CA SER A 189 -5.98 -15.89 8.71
C SER A 189 -7.42 -15.43 8.59
N ASP A 190 -8.35 -16.37 8.62
CA ASP A 190 -9.80 -16.09 8.54
C ASP A 190 -10.31 -15.29 9.73
N LEU A 191 -9.57 -15.32 10.82
CA LEU A 191 -9.97 -14.78 12.10
C LEU A 191 -9.28 -13.44 12.42
N HIS A 192 -9.16 -12.54 11.46
CA HIS A 192 -8.40 -11.33 11.73
C HIS A 192 -9.20 -10.20 12.39
N SER A 193 -10.30 -9.77 11.87
CA SER A 193 -10.94 -8.52 12.31
C SER A 193 -12.44 -8.56 12.51
N GLU A 194 -13.12 -9.60 12.08
CA GLU A 194 -14.59 -9.65 12.04
C GLU A 194 -15.12 -10.92 12.71
N PHE A 195 -14.67 -11.13 13.94
CA PHE A 195 -14.96 -12.36 14.65
C PHE A 195 -16.41 -12.55 15.05
N TYR A 196 -17.04 -11.44 15.46
CA TYR A 196 -18.34 -11.47 16.08
C TYR A 196 -19.24 -10.37 15.52
N ASP A 197 -20.52 -10.69 15.39
CA ASP A 197 -21.55 -9.68 15.23
C ASP A 197 -21.88 -9.02 16.58
N THR A 198 -22.90 -8.18 16.58
CA THR A 198 -23.40 -7.51 17.79
C THR A 198 -23.95 -8.45 18.83
N ASP A 199 -24.31 -9.67 18.45
CA ASP A 199 -24.88 -10.71 19.31
C ASP A 199 -23.80 -11.69 19.79
N GLY A 200 -22.54 -11.50 19.43
CA GLY A 200 -21.41 -12.33 19.83
C GLY A 200 -21.29 -13.62 19.04
N VAL A 201 -21.97 -13.73 17.90
CA VAL A 201 -21.86 -14.89 17.01
C VAL A 201 -20.55 -14.82 16.24
N LEU A 202 -19.75 -15.87 16.31
CA LEU A 202 -18.53 -16.02 15.54
C LEU A 202 -18.86 -16.26 14.06
N TYR A 203 -18.36 -15.39 13.20
CA TYR A 203 -18.38 -15.63 11.77
C TYR A 203 -17.01 -16.19 11.37
N GLY A 204 -17.00 -17.48 11.00
CA GLY A 204 -15.89 -18.09 10.28
C GLY A 204 -16.15 -18.03 8.78
N GLU A 205 -15.13 -17.93 7.98
CA GLU A 205 -15.16 -18.09 6.53
C GLU A 205 -14.46 -19.39 6.12
#